data_653878e99c56875fea322bbde24d75b2
#
_entry.id   653878e99c56875fea322bbde24d75b2
#
_cell.length_a   1.000
_cell.length_b   1.000
_cell.length_c   1.000
_cell.angle_alpha   90.00
_cell.angle_beta   90.00
_cell.angle_gamma   90.00
#
_symmetry.space_group_name_H-M   'P 1'
#
loop_
_entity.id
_entity.type
_entity.pdbx_description
1 polymer ?
#
loop_
_entity_poly.entity_id
_entity_poly.type
_entity_poly.pdbx_seq_one_letter_code
_entity_poly.pdbx_strand_id
1 'polypeptide(L)'
;TEAATEAEEPVVVEAEEPVVEVAETVMEDATTNEMEMESEYGAAKAAVVRETVEVVEEEAEEATSAQPDTAMFAEQLPERPVVVSSSGRAPIEQTEKPMQIVFVSSEVAPWSKTGGLADVCGSLPQALVARGHRVMVIAPRYQNGSKSDVLYDGAFDTCVKSKVGCFGGEQEVGFFHQIKNDVDYVFVDHPSFHRKGGLYGDSHGVYGDNQFRFTLLSHAACEAPLVLPFTDCGGYYGQDVVFVANDWHAGLVPTLVASRYRPHGVYKDARTICAIHNILHQGVEPATTFPNLGVPNEWYGALEYKYPEHMRAHELDEGLVVNILKSAIATCDRVLTVSQGYAFEITTPEGGKGMEGLLQGRTNRLDGIANGIDMDEWNPEADVDCEAPFSVVDLSGKLECKRALQKELGLPQRDDVPLMGFIGRLDWQKGPDLLQNALHDMMREDVQVVMLGSGLPELEDFMRWAEETYKDKFRGWVGFSVPMAHRITAGCDMLLMPSRFEPCGLNQLYAMRYGTLPIAHATGGLKDTITPHNAFGDADKVLAGTADMDAGEGVGTGWLFNEMNADALMWAIRSACDVYRTNPNMWRAMQTQAMTQDLSWDNAAKKWEKVFEWSKIDPPHAN
;
A
#
# COMPACT_ATOMS: atom_id res chain seq x y z
N THR A 1 79.78 -27.67 26.13
CA THR A 1 79.13 -28.85 25.54
C THR A 1 77.70 -28.53 25.28
N GLU A 2 77.43 -28.43 24.00
CA GLU A 2 76.14 -28.13 23.33
C GLU A 2 75.13 -29.22 23.59
N ALA A 3 73.88 -28.80 23.72
CA ALA A 3 72.74 -29.64 23.46
C ALA A 3 71.68 -28.78 22.72
N ALA A 4 71.46 -29.16 21.47
CA ALA A 4 70.42 -28.60 20.61
C ALA A 4 69.03 -29.00 21.12
N THR A 5 68.11 -28.07 21.12
CA THR A 5 66.67 -28.31 21.27
C THR A 5 66.03 -28.07 19.94
N GLU A 6 65.47 -29.15 19.37
CA GLU A 6 64.55 -29.11 18.21
C GLU A 6 63.30 -28.34 18.58
N ALA A 7 62.89 -27.42 17.68
CA ALA A 7 61.64 -26.71 17.76
C ALA A 7 60.60 -27.51 16.97
N GLU A 8 59.52 -27.93 17.61
CA GLU A 8 58.33 -28.48 16.98
C GLU A 8 57.56 -27.36 16.24
N GLU A 9 57.26 -27.62 14.95
CA GLU A 9 56.35 -26.80 14.15
C GLU A 9 54.90 -26.93 14.64
N PRO A 10 54.09 -25.85 14.67
CA PRO A 10 52.69 -25.95 15.00
C PRO A 10 51.89 -26.58 13.87
N VAL A 11 51.11 -27.60 14.19
CA VAL A 11 50.11 -28.22 13.35
C VAL A 11 48.99 -27.20 13.07
N VAL A 12 48.85 -26.81 11.81
CA VAL A 12 47.71 -26.02 11.33
C VAL A 12 46.51 -26.97 11.24
N VAL A 13 45.53 -26.79 12.10
CA VAL A 13 44.22 -27.44 11.97
C VAL A 13 43.43 -26.56 11.03
N GLU A 14 43.17 -27.03 9.83
CA GLU A 14 42.18 -26.45 8.93
C GLU A 14 40.81 -26.56 9.59
N ALA A 15 40.21 -25.41 9.88
CA ALA A 15 38.81 -25.32 10.30
C ALA A 15 37.97 -25.37 9.01
N GLU A 16 37.19 -26.42 8.87
CA GLU A 16 36.18 -26.57 7.83
C GLU A 16 35.13 -25.47 7.96
N GLU A 17 34.86 -24.74 6.90
CA GLU A 17 33.74 -23.84 6.74
C GLU A 17 32.47 -24.64 6.43
N PRO A 18 31.43 -24.59 7.28
CA PRO A 18 30.10 -25.07 6.88
C PRO A 18 28.97 -24.07 7.15
N VAL A 19 29.16 -22.78 6.93
CA VAL A 19 28.12 -21.78 7.24
C VAL A 19 27.61 -21.06 5.98
N VAL A 20 28.37 -21.00 4.91
CA VAL A 20 27.96 -20.31 3.68
C VAL A 20 27.03 -21.19 2.83
N GLU A 21 27.24 -22.50 2.80
CA GLU A 21 26.46 -23.43 1.98
C GLU A 21 25.01 -23.61 2.47
N VAL A 22 24.74 -23.49 3.80
CA VAL A 22 23.39 -23.59 4.35
C VAL A 22 22.57 -22.33 4.11
N ALA A 23 23.20 -21.15 4.06
CA ALA A 23 22.50 -19.90 3.77
C ALA A 23 22.15 -19.76 2.28
N GLU A 24 23.01 -20.22 1.38
CA GLU A 24 22.71 -20.26 -0.06
C GLU A 24 21.64 -21.31 -0.39
N THR A 25 21.65 -22.47 0.25
CA THR A 25 20.63 -23.50 0.04
C THR A 25 19.25 -23.08 0.52
N VAL A 26 19.16 -22.33 1.64
CA VAL A 26 17.88 -21.80 2.13
C VAL A 26 17.36 -20.66 1.27
N MET A 27 18.23 -19.86 0.65
CA MET A 27 17.81 -18.83 -0.30
C MET A 27 17.40 -19.41 -1.66
N GLU A 28 18.06 -20.48 -2.12
CA GLU A 28 17.64 -21.22 -3.32
C GLU A 28 16.31 -21.96 -3.10
N ASP A 29 16.07 -22.57 -1.94
CA ASP A 29 14.81 -23.23 -1.64
C ASP A 29 13.63 -22.23 -1.49
N ALA A 30 13.85 -21.03 -0.97
CA ALA A 30 12.80 -20.01 -0.88
C ALA A 30 12.43 -19.44 -2.25
N THR A 31 13.42 -19.19 -3.11
CA THR A 31 13.20 -18.75 -4.50
C THR A 31 12.63 -19.87 -5.36
N THR A 32 13.01 -21.12 -5.10
CA THR A 32 12.50 -22.29 -5.81
C THR A 32 11.04 -22.57 -5.44
N ASN A 33 10.64 -22.40 -4.18
CA ASN A 33 9.26 -22.54 -3.74
C ASN A 33 8.33 -21.43 -4.29
N GLU A 34 8.78 -20.18 -4.39
CA GLU A 34 8.02 -19.13 -5.06
C GLU A 34 7.89 -19.38 -6.56
N MET A 35 8.96 -19.84 -7.21
CA MET A 35 8.95 -20.23 -8.62
C MET A 35 8.11 -21.49 -8.88
N GLU A 36 8.10 -22.47 -7.99
CA GLU A 36 7.23 -23.64 -8.09
C GLU A 36 5.76 -23.28 -7.88
N MET A 37 5.42 -22.41 -6.93
CA MET A 37 4.05 -21.91 -6.74
C MET A 37 3.57 -21.08 -7.93
N GLU A 38 4.40 -20.23 -8.53
CA GLU A 38 4.06 -19.49 -9.75
C GLU A 38 3.98 -20.40 -10.99
N SER A 39 4.82 -21.44 -11.07
CA SER A 39 4.83 -22.45 -12.14
C SER A 39 3.60 -23.37 -12.06
N GLU A 40 3.23 -23.85 -10.87
CA GLU A 40 1.99 -24.63 -10.66
C GLU A 40 0.75 -23.78 -10.93
N TYR A 41 0.76 -22.49 -10.56
CA TYR A 41 -0.30 -21.54 -10.85
C TYR A 41 -0.44 -21.30 -12.37
N GLY A 42 0.67 -21.16 -13.09
CA GLY A 42 0.69 -21.03 -14.55
C GLY A 42 0.19 -22.30 -15.26
N ALA A 43 0.57 -23.48 -14.77
CA ALA A 43 0.17 -24.76 -15.32
C ALA A 43 -1.31 -25.09 -15.07
N ALA A 44 -1.83 -24.79 -13.86
CA ALA A 44 -3.24 -24.94 -13.52
C ALA A 44 -4.13 -23.99 -14.35
N LYS A 45 -3.66 -22.77 -14.57
CA LYS A 45 -4.35 -21.79 -15.43
C LYS A 45 -4.38 -22.20 -16.90
N ALA A 46 -3.30 -22.77 -17.42
CA ALA A 46 -3.23 -23.27 -18.80
C ALA A 46 -4.19 -24.46 -19.04
N ALA A 47 -4.45 -25.27 -18.03
CA ALA A 47 -5.42 -26.37 -18.10
C ALA A 47 -6.87 -25.87 -18.16
N VAL A 48 -7.22 -24.86 -17.34
CA VAL A 48 -8.56 -24.26 -17.33
C VAL A 48 -8.84 -23.52 -18.64
N VAL A 49 -7.84 -22.83 -19.22
CA VAL A 49 -7.98 -22.13 -20.51
C VAL A 49 -8.20 -23.09 -21.68
N ARG A 50 -7.65 -24.31 -21.63
CA ARG A 50 -7.90 -25.33 -22.67
C ARG A 50 -9.33 -25.85 -22.69
N GLU A 51 -9.94 -26.03 -21.51
CA GLU A 51 -11.35 -26.46 -21.42
C GLU A 51 -12.33 -25.37 -21.87
N THR A 52 -11.99 -24.08 -21.68
CA THR A 52 -12.84 -22.95 -22.11
C THR A 52 -12.71 -22.63 -23.59
N VAL A 53 -11.57 -22.90 -24.25
CA VAL A 53 -11.37 -22.63 -25.68
C VAL A 53 -12.15 -23.62 -26.56
N GLU A 54 -12.30 -24.89 -26.15
CA GLU A 54 -13.09 -25.86 -26.91
C GLU A 54 -14.62 -25.57 -26.94
N VAL A 55 -15.12 -24.75 -25.99
CA VAL A 55 -16.56 -24.38 -25.95
C VAL A 55 -16.88 -23.11 -26.75
N VAL A 56 -15.89 -22.28 -27.08
CA VAL A 56 -16.08 -20.93 -27.66
C VAL A 56 -15.92 -20.91 -29.20
N GLU A 57 -15.32 -21.94 -29.81
CA GLU A 57 -15.13 -21.99 -31.27
C GLU A 57 -16.43 -22.27 -32.06
N GLU A 58 -17.55 -22.64 -31.43
CA GLU A 58 -18.82 -22.98 -32.11
C GLU A 58 -19.82 -21.80 -32.23
N GLU A 59 -19.61 -20.62 -31.63
CA GLU A 59 -20.63 -19.53 -31.62
C GLU A 59 -20.20 -18.18 -32.22
N ALA A 60 -19.11 -18.07 -32.96
CA ALA A 60 -18.56 -16.78 -33.40
C ALA A 60 -18.88 -16.42 -34.88
N GLU A 61 -20.11 -16.55 -35.33
CA GLU A 61 -20.58 -15.88 -36.58
C GLU A 61 -21.93 -15.18 -36.33
N GLU A 62 -21.92 -13.88 -36.24
CA GLU A 62 -22.99 -12.85 -36.35
C GLU A 62 -23.01 -11.87 -35.18
N ALA A 63 -22.46 -10.68 -35.38
CA ALA A 63 -23.07 -9.40 -34.99
C ALA A 63 -22.17 -8.20 -35.33
N THR A 64 -22.55 -7.48 -36.37
CA THR A 64 -22.01 -6.15 -36.71
C THR A 64 -23.01 -5.06 -36.33
N SER A 65 -22.44 -3.98 -35.73
CA SER A 65 -22.89 -2.58 -35.73
C SER A 65 -24.13 -2.16 -34.95
N ALA A 66 -23.94 -1.34 -33.91
CA ALA A 66 -24.78 -0.19 -33.60
C ALA A 66 -23.95 0.84 -32.81
N GLN A 67 -23.88 2.08 -33.33
CA GLN A 67 -23.27 3.24 -32.67
C GLN A 67 -24.31 3.94 -31.80
N PRO A 68 -23.95 4.50 -30.62
CA PRO A 68 -24.82 5.41 -29.88
C PRO A 68 -24.58 6.88 -30.28
N ASP A 69 -25.69 7.60 -30.51
CA ASP A 69 -25.77 9.04 -30.74
C ASP A 69 -25.34 9.84 -29.47
N THR A 70 -24.34 10.70 -29.62
CA THR A 70 -23.89 11.59 -28.54
C THR A 70 -24.05 13.06 -28.94
N ALA A 71 -25.13 13.67 -28.52
CA ALA A 71 -25.24 15.13 -28.46
C ALA A 71 -26.14 15.57 -27.30
N MET A 72 -25.61 16.50 -26.52
CA MET A 72 -26.18 17.34 -25.44
C MET A 72 -25.66 17.03 -24.05
N PHE A 73 -24.99 18.04 -23.52
CA PHE A 73 -25.21 18.66 -22.19
C PHE A 73 -23.95 19.41 -21.71
N ALA A 74 -24.03 20.72 -21.66
CA ALA A 74 -23.13 21.58 -20.89
C ALA A 74 -24.03 22.51 -20.06
N GLU A 75 -24.09 22.30 -18.75
CA GLU A 75 -24.70 23.27 -17.81
C GLU A 75 -23.81 23.44 -16.57
N GLN A 76 -23.79 24.67 -16.05
CA GLN A 76 -22.88 25.13 -14.99
C GLN A 76 -23.29 24.57 -13.61
N LEU A 77 -22.30 24.26 -12.78
CA LEU A 77 -22.42 23.72 -11.42
C LEU A 77 -22.95 24.76 -10.42
N PRO A 78 -23.83 24.41 -9.46
CA PRO A 78 -24.23 25.27 -8.36
C PRO A 78 -23.14 25.36 -7.29
N GLU A 79 -23.00 26.54 -6.67
CA GLU A 79 -22.07 26.77 -5.54
C GLU A 79 -22.45 25.95 -4.30
N ARG A 80 -21.48 25.22 -3.75
CA ARG A 80 -21.65 24.44 -2.50
C ARG A 80 -21.38 25.28 -1.24
N PRO A 81 -22.08 25.04 -0.11
CA PRO A 81 -21.81 25.73 1.14
C PRO A 81 -20.48 25.29 1.77
N VAL A 82 -19.81 26.23 2.41
CA VAL A 82 -18.53 26.01 3.12
C VAL A 82 -18.77 25.14 4.36
N VAL A 83 -18.11 23.98 4.43
CA VAL A 83 -18.14 23.09 5.60
C VAL A 83 -17.21 23.63 6.68
N VAL A 84 -17.75 23.97 7.84
CA VAL A 84 -16.98 24.38 9.02
C VAL A 84 -16.64 23.13 9.84
N SER A 85 -15.36 22.79 9.92
CA SER A 85 -14.84 21.72 10.78
C SER A 85 -15.07 22.04 12.27
N SER A 86 -15.60 21.08 13.03
CA SER A 86 -15.84 21.20 14.48
C SER A 86 -14.63 20.88 15.36
N SER A 87 -13.51 20.47 14.78
CA SER A 87 -12.24 20.23 15.47
C SER A 87 -11.37 21.49 15.37
N GLY A 88 -10.76 21.98 16.43
CA GLY A 88 -9.97 23.21 16.51
C GLY A 88 -8.74 23.28 15.57
N ARG A 89 -8.79 22.67 14.42
CA ARG A 89 -7.81 22.74 13.32
C ARG A 89 -7.97 24.03 12.54
N ALA A 90 -6.87 24.52 11.97
CA ALA A 90 -6.90 25.64 11.04
C ALA A 90 -7.87 25.35 9.88
N PRO A 91 -8.57 26.36 9.34
CA PRO A 91 -9.46 26.17 8.20
C PRO A 91 -8.70 25.56 7.02
N ILE A 92 -9.29 24.53 6.39
CA ILE A 92 -8.71 23.90 5.20
C ILE A 92 -8.78 24.91 4.05
N GLU A 93 -7.64 25.16 3.44
CA GLU A 93 -7.54 26.08 2.31
C GLU A 93 -8.24 25.49 1.08
N GLN A 94 -9.19 26.22 0.53
CA GLN A 94 -9.95 25.81 -0.65
C GLN A 94 -9.10 26.01 -1.91
N THR A 95 -9.19 25.08 -2.85
CA THR A 95 -8.52 25.22 -4.15
C THR A 95 -9.18 26.32 -5.00
N GLU A 96 -8.35 27.07 -5.73
CA GLU A 96 -8.84 28.04 -6.72
C GLU A 96 -9.32 27.37 -8.03
N LYS A 97 -8.99 26.08 -8.22
CA LYS A 97 -9.26 25.31 -9.44
C LYS A 97 -9.95 23.99 -9.12
N PRO A 98 -11.24 24.01 -8.77
CA PRO A 98 -11.97 22.77 -8.50
C PRO A 98 -11.96 21.86 -9.73
N MET A 99 -11.72 20.58 -9.50
CA MET A 99 -11.70 19.53 -10.53
C MET A 99 -12.68 18.42 -10.18
N GLN A 100 -13.09 17.68 -11.21
CA GLN A 100 -13.84 16.44 -11.05
C GLN A 100 -12.85 15.27 -11.11
N ILE A 101 -12.75 14.51 -10.03
CA ILE A 101 -11.75 13.47 -9.84
C ILE A 101 -12.45 12.13 -9.67
N VAL A 102 -11.98 11.11 -10.37
CA VAL A 102 -12.56 9.76 -10.36
C VAL A 102 -11.49 8.76 -9.97
N PHE A 103 -11.53 8.32 -8.73
CA PHE A 103 -10.71 7.21 -8.25
C PHE A 103 -11.32 5.88 -8.69
N VAL A 104 -10.50 5.00 -9.25
CA VAL A 104 -10.90 3.63 -9.59
C VAL A 104 -10.01 2.67 -8.83
N SER A 105 -10.59 1.78 -8.03
CA SER A 105 -9.86 0.90 -7.11
C SER A 105 -10.55 -0.44 -6.95
N SER A 106 -9.75 -1.47 -6.68
CA SER A 106 -10.27 -2.80 -6.32
C SER A 106 -10.80 -2.87 -4.89
N GLU A 107 -10.38 -1.95 -4.02
CA GLU A 107 -10.82 -1.89 -2.63
C GLU A 107 -10.94 -0.45 -2.14
N VAL A 108 -11.83 -0.23 -1.19
CA VAL A 108 -12.09 1.07 -0.55
C VAL A 108 -12.60 0.89 0.88
N ALA A 109 -11.91 1.48 1.86
CA ALA A 109 -12.36 1.46 3.25
C ALA A 109 -13.59 2.34 3.47
N PRO A 110 -14.53 1.93 4.34
CA PRO A 110 -14.53 0.71 5.16
C PRO A 110 -15.17 -0.51 4.47
N TRP A 111 -15.71 -0.40 3.25
CA TRP A 111 -16.51 -1.45 2.59
C TRP A 111 -15.68 -2.68 2.19
N SER A 112 -14.46 -2.46 1.73
CA SER A 112 -13.57 -3.53 1.31
C SER A 112 -12.13 -3.15 1.64
N LYS A 113 -11.41 -4.02 2.38
CA LYS A 113 -10.05 -3.72 2.85
C LYS A 113 -9.24 -4.99 3.01
N THR A 114 -8.05 -5.01 2.40
CA THR A 114 -6.99 -5.98 2.64
C THR A 114 -5.66 -5.31 3.01
N GLY A 115 -5.47 -4.05 2.58
CA GLY A 115 -4.22 -3.32 2.77
C GLY A 115 -4.38 -1.80 2.71
N GLY A 116 -3.25 -1.09 2.59
CA GLY A 116 -3.20 0.37 2.58
C GLY A 116 -3.87 1.04 1.38
N LEU A 117 -4.09 0.31 0.28
CA LEU A 117 -4.84 0.82 -0.87
C LEU A 117 -6.26 1.24 -0.47
N ALA A 118 -6.93 0.42 0.33
CA ALA A 118 -8.26 0.73 0.84
C ALA A 118 -8.29 2.00 1.68
N ASP A 119 -7.27 2.21 2.53
CA ASP A 119 -7.15 3.41 3.36
C ASP A 119 -6.95 4.67 2.50
N VAL A 120 -6.09 4.60 1.49
CA VAL A 120 -5.90 5.71 0.53
C VAL A 120 -7.23 6.07 -0.15
N CYS A 121 -7.92 5.08 -0.72
CA CYS A 121 -9.18 5.31 -1.44
C CYS A 121 -10.36 5.66 -0.53
N GLY A 122 -10.27 5.39 0.77
CA GLY A 122 -11.24 5.79 1.78
C GLY A 122 -11.03 7.21 2.32
N SER A 123 -9.78 7.68 2.42
CA SER A 123 -9.45 8.91 3.15
C SER A 123 -8.99 10.06 2.26
N LEU A 124 -8.13 9.83 1.27
CA LEU A 124 -7.68 10.89 0.36
C LEU A 124 -8.83 11.57 -0.41
N PRO A 125 -9.85 10.85 -0.92
CA PRO A 125 -11.02 11.48 -1.54
C PRO A 125 -11.72 12.50 -0.64
N GLN A 126 -11.87 12.19 0.66
CA GLN A 126 -12.48 13.09 1.62
C GLN A 126 -11.66 14.36 1.83
N ALA A 127 -10.32 14.23 1.92
CA ALA A 127 -9.43 15.39 2.02
C ALA A 127 -9.49 16.28 0.76
N LEU A 128 -9.60 15.70 -0.43
CA LEU A 128 -9.74 16.43 -1.69
C LEU A 128 -11.10 17.15 -1.78
N VAL A 129 -12.18 16.53 -1.32
CA VAL A 129 -13.51 17.18 -1.22
C VAL A 129 -13.47 18.34 -0.23
N ALA A 130 -12.84 18.15 0.93
CA ALA A 130 -12.68 19.22 1.92
C ALA A 130 -11.90 20.43 1.36
N ARG A 131 -11.09 20.23 0.32
CA ARG A 131 -10.35 21.27 -0.42
C ARG A 131 -11.13 21.86 -1.61
N GLY A 132 -12.36 21.39 -1.86
CA GLY A 132 -13.26 21.97 -2.87
C GLY A 132 -13.35 21.19 -4.17
N HIS A 133 -12.70 20.05 -4.32
CA HIS A 133 -12.87 19.17 -5.48
C HIS A 133 -14.19 18.39 -5.39
N ARG A 134 -14.68 17.93 -6.54
CA ARG A 134 -15.75 16.94 -6.60
C ARG A 134 -15.14 15.57 -6.86
N VAL A 135 -15.38 14.60 -5.99
CA VAL A 135 -14.67 13.31 -6.03
C VAL A 135 -15.64 12.13 -6.05
N MET A 136 -15.43 11.24 -7.02
CA MET A 136 -16.07 9.94 -7.12
C MET A 136 -15.05 8.85 -6.84
N VAL A 137 -15.44 7.82 -6.10
CA VAL A 137 -14.65 6.59 -5.91
C VAL A 137 -15.45 5.43 -6.49
N ILE A 138 -14.87 4.72 -7.45
CA ILE A 138 -15.48 3.56 -8.10
C ILE A 138 -14.76 2.30 -7.64
N ALA A 139 -15.50 1.36 -7.06
CA ALA A 139 -14.99 0.08 -6.59
C ALA A 139 -16.02 -1.05 -6.83
N PRO A 140 -15.62 -2.33 -6.80
CA PRO A 140 -16.56 -3.43 -6.87
C PRO A 140 -17.50 -3.47 -5.66
N ARG A 141 -18.75 -3.85 -5.86
CA ARG A 141 -19.69 -4.22 -4.80
C ARG A 141 -19.44 -5.66 -4.40
N TYR A 142 -18.63 -5.87 -3.38
CA TYR A 142 -18.38 -7.22 -2.89
C TYR A 142 -19.54 -7.70 -2.00
N GLN A 143 -20.04 -8.89 -2.29
CA GLN A 143 -21.04 -9.61 -1.50
C GLN A 143 -20.47 -10.99 -1.19
N ASN A 144 -19.69 -11.10 -0.12
CA ASN A 144 -18.89 -12.29 0.18
C ASN A 144 -19.44 -13.13 1.34
N GLY A 145 -20.56 -12.74 1.93
CA GLY A 145 -21.19 -13.39 3.06
C GLY A 145 -20.51 -13.07 4.40
N SER A 146 -19.67 -12.04 4.42
CA SER A 146 -19.00 -11.55 5.62
C SER A 146 -19.80 -10.46 6.34
N LYS A 147 -19.34 -10.08 7.53
CA LYS A 147 -19.95 -8.96 8.27
C LYS A 147 -19.82 -7.62 7.53
N SER A 148 -18.90 -7.50 6.57
CA SER A 148 -18.74 -6.28 5.78
C SER A 148 -19.86 -6.07 4.75
N ASP A 149 -20.63 -7.10 4.41
CA ASP A 149 -21.72 -6.95 3.45
C ASP A 149 -22.74 -5.90 3.90
N VAL A 150 -23.00 -5.79 5.21
CA VAL A 150 -23.92 -4.77 5.79
C VAL A 150 -23.45 -3.32 5.58
N LEU A 151 -22.16 -3.11 5.29
CA LEU A 151 -21.63 -1.76 5.03
C LEU A 151 -22.16 -1.21 3.69
N TYR A 152 -22.58 -2.09 2.77
CA TYR A 152 -23.19 -1.71 1.51
C TYR A 152 -24.71 -1.43 1.62
N ASP A 153 -25.34 -1.69 2.76
CA ASP A 153 -26.79 -1.44 2.95
C ASP A 153 -27.13 0.06 2.85
N GLY A 154 -26.17 0.95 3.08
CA GLY A 154 -26.31 2.37 2.86
C GLY A 154 -26.21 2.82 1.40
N ALA A 155 -25.84 1.93 0.49
CA ALA A 155 -25.75 2.22 -0.94
C ALA A 155 -27.06 1.85 -1.64
N PHE A 156 -27.64 2.80 -2.35
CA PHE A 156 -28.88 2.59 -3.11
C PHE A 156 -28.59 2.20 -4.56
N ASP A 157 -29.45 1.36 -5.13
CA ASP A 157 -29.43 1.02 -6.55
C ASP A 157 -29.80 2.27 -7.39
N THR A 158 -28.90 2.70 -8.25
CA THR A 158 -29.14 3.84 -9.16
C THR A 158 -30.15 3.53 -10.25
N CYS A 159 -30.53 2.26 -10.43
CA CYS A 159 -31.31 1.75 -11.56
C CYS A 159 -30.65 1.99 -12.94
N VAL A 160 -29.40 2.47 -12.97
CA VAL A 160 -28.62 2.64 -14.20
C VAL A 160 -27.80 1.38 -14.44
N LYS A 161 -27.85 0.91 -15.68
CA LYS A 161 -27.07 -0.23 -16.14
C LYS A 161 -26.27 0.16 -17.36
N SER A 162 -25.04 -0.32 -17.44
CA SER A 162 -24.20 -0.20 -18.63
C SER A 162 -23.87 -1.56 -19.20
N LYS A 163 -23.75 -1.63 -20.51
CA LYS A 163 -23.23 -2.78 -21.23
C LYS A 163 -21.79 -2.51 -21.63
N VAL A 164 -20.89 -3.37 -21.21
CA VAL A 164 -19.46 -3.26 -21.49
C VAL A 164 -18.99 -4.47 -22.29
N GLY A 165 -18.25 -4.21 -23.36
CA GLY A 165 -17.76 -5.26 -24.28
C GLY A 165 -16.40 -5.79 -23.83
N CYS A 166 -16.36 -7.00 -23.26
CA CYS A 166 -15.13 -7.73 -22.90
C CYS A 166 -15.41 -9.24 -22.84
N PHE A 167 -14.36 -10.04 -22.90
CA PHE A 167 -14.45 -11.51 -22.83
C PHE A 167 -15.43 -12.10 -23.85
N GLY A 168 -15.32 -11.65 -25.11
CA GLY A 168 -16.09 -12.16 -26.24
C GLY A 168 -17.59 -11.82 -26.26
N GLY A 169 -18.07 -10.97 -25.34
CA GLY A 169 -19.48 -10.62 -25.27
C GLY A 169 -19.73 -9.27 -24.58
N GLU A 170 -21.03 -8.92 -24.49
CA GLU A 170 -21.48 -7.79 -23.69
C GLU A 170 -21.79 -8.24 -22.27
N GLN A 171 -21.18 -7.57 -21.28
CA GLN A 171 -21.46 -7.77 -19.86
C GLN A 171 -22.33 -6.62 -19.36
N GLU A 172 -23.42 -6.92 -18.66
CA GLU A 172 -24.27 -5.91 -18.04
C GLU A 172 -23.82 -5.66 -16.61
N VAL A 173 -23.50 -4.42 -16.26
CA VAL A 173 -23.15 -3.99 -14.91
C VAL A 173 -24.18 -3.01 -14.38
N GLY A 174 -24.50 -3.14 -13.08
CA GLY A 174 -25.28 -2.17 -12.32
C GLY A 174 -24.39 -1.26 -11.50
N PHE A 175 -24.94 -0.17 -11.00
CA PHE A 175 -24.24 0.76 -10.13
C PHE A 175 -25.06 1.02 -8.87
N PHE A 176 -24.41 0.89 -7.72
CA PHE A 176 -24.92 1.33 -6.42
C PHE A 176 -24.18 2.58 -6.01
N HIS A 177 -24.86 3.52 -5.35
CA HIS A 177 -24.29 4.80 -4.96
C HIS A 177 -24.54 5.10 -3.49
N GLN A 178 -23.52 5.59 -2.82
CA GLN A 178 -23.59 6.12 -1.46
C GLN A 178 -22.77 7.39 -1.34
N ILE A 179 -23.35 8.42 -0.71
CA ILE A 179 -22.61 9.62 -0.34
C ILE A 179 -22.11 9.44 1.09
N LYS A 180 -20.83 9.68 1.30
CA LYS A 180 -20.25 9.71 2.64
C LYS A 180 -19.19 10.82 2.69
N ASN A 181 -19.30 11.74 3.64
CA ASN A 181 -18.41 12.91 3.77
C ASN A 181 -18.23 13.67 2.44
N ASP A 182 -19.33 13.92 1.75
CA ASP A 182 -19.41 14.59 0.43
C ASP A 182 -18.64 13.91 -0.72
N VAL A 183 -18.20 12.68 -0.55
CA VAL A 183 -17.62 11.84 -1.61
C VAL A 183 -18.71 10.95 -2.20
N ASP A 184 -18.76 10.87 -3.52
CA ASP A 184 -19.63 9.96 -4.28
C ASP A 184 -18.97 8.57 -4.38
N TYR A 185 -19.40 7.61 -3.53
CA TYR A 185 -18.94 6.21 -3.64
C TYR A 185 -19.87 5.43 -4.58
N VAL A 186 -19.31 4.92 -5.66
CA VAL A 186 -20.00 4.14 -6.69
C VAL A 186 -19.49 2.70 -6.65
N PHE A 187 -20.41 1.76 -6.46
CA PHE A 187 -20.09 0.34 -6.41
C PHE A 187 -20.59 -0.35 -7.66
N VAL A 188 -19.67 -0.97 -8.40
CA VAL A 188 -19.97 -1.76 -9.59
C VAL A 188 -20.55 -3.10 -9.17
N ASP A 189 -21.81 -3.35 -9.52
CA ASP A 189 -22.54 -4.55 -9.19
C ASP A 189 -22.53 -5.54 -10.34
N HIS A 190 -21.97 -6.74 -10.10
CA HIS A 190 -21.94 -7.84 -11.04
C HIS A 190 -21.75 -9.16 -10.27
N PRO A 191 -22.37 -10.28 -10.71
CA PRO A 191 -22.27 -11.59 -10.02
C PRO A 191 -20.85 -12.07 -9.76
N SER A 192 -19.85 -11.69 -10.58
CA SER A 192 -18.45 -12.06 -10.38
C SER A 192 -17.82 -11.49 -9.10
N PHE A 193 -18.42 -10.47 -8.49
CA PHE A 193 -18.01 -9.93 -7.21
C PHE A 193 -18.77 -10.54 -6.02
N HIS A 194 -19.82 -11.32 -6.28
CA HIS A 194 -20.70 -11.93 -5.28
C HIS A 194 -20.28 -13.38 -5.01
N ARG A 195 -19.23 -13.57 -4.21
CA ARG A 195 -18.74 -14.91 -3.84
C ARG A 195 -18.14 -14.93 -2.45
N LYS A 196 -18.22 -16.07 -1.77
CA LYS A 196 -17.55 -16.27 -0.48
C LYS A 196 -16.03 -16.28 -0.66
N GLY A 197 -15.33 -15.71 0.31
CA GLY A 197 -13.87 -15.65 0.32
C GLY A 197 -13.35 -14.22 0.45
N GLY A 198 -12.08 -14.00 0.15
CA GLY A 198 -11.45 -12.69 0.15
C GLY A 198 -11.77 -11.87 -1.11
N LEU A 199 -11.18 -10.69 -1.22
CA LEU A 199 -11.40 -9.81 -2.38
C LEU A 199 -10.72 -10.36 -3.65
N TYR A 200 -9.59 -11.04 -3.51
CA TYR A 200 -8.72 -11.49 -4.60
C TYR A 200 -8.59 -13.00 -4.72
N GLY A 201 -8.98 -13.74 -3.70
CA GLY A 201 -8.82 -15.19 -3.62
C GLY A 201 -9.51 -15.77 -2.39
N ASP A 202 -9.38 -17.07 -2.21
CA ASP A 202 -9.90 -17.82 -1.07
C ASP A 202 -8.83 -18.79 -0.51
N SER A 203 -9.24 -19.78 0.28
CA SER A 203 -8.34 -20.80 0.84
C SER A 203 -7.65 -21.70 -0.21
N HIS A 204 -8.04 -21.61 -1.49
CA HIS A 204 -7.44 -22.37 -2.59
C HIS A 204 -6.47 -21.50 -3.42
N GLY A 205 -6.33 -20.22 -3.06
CA GLY A 205 -5.44 -19.28 -3.73
C GLY A 205 -6.16 -18.12 -4.40
N VAL A 206 -5.46 -17.46 -5.30
CA VAL A 206 -5.94 -16.30 -6.08
C VAL A 206 -7.01 -16.76 -7.08
N TYR A 207 -8.08 -15.98 -7.23
CA TYR A 207 -9.14 -16.33 -8.19
C TYR A 207 -8.64 -16.26 -9.63
N GLY A 208 -8.87 -17.33 -10.41
CA GLY A 208 -8.46 -17.43 -11.82
C GLY A 208 -9.16 -16.43 -12.75
N ASP A 209 -10.31 -15.87 -12.35
CA ASP A 209 -11.08 -14.90 -13.12
C ASP A 209 -10.81 -13.43 -12.71
N ASN A 210 -9.74 -13.15 -12.00
CA ASN A 210 -9.42 -11.77 -11.61
C ASN A 210 -9.17 -10.86 -12.82
N GLN A 211 -8.62 -11.37 -13.92
CA GLN A 211 -8.52 -10.61 -15.17
C GLN A 211 -9.91 -10.15 -15.64
N PHE A 212 -10.88 -11.04 -15.66
CA PHE A 212 -12.27 -10.72 -16.03
C PHE A 212 -12.85 -9.66 -15.09
N ARG A 213 -12.79 -9.89 -13.79
CA ARG A 213 -13.38 -9.02 -12.77
C ARG A 213 -12.86 -7.58 -12.85
N PHE A 214 -11.55 -7.42 -13.00
CA PHE A 214 -10.95 -6.09 -13.02
C PHE A 214 -10.92 -5.44 -14.41
N THR A 215 -11.01 -6.23 -15.49
CA THR A 215 -11.35 -5.71 -16.81
C THR A 215 -12.76 -5.10 -16.78
N LEU A 216 -13.73 -5.83 -16.21
CA LEU A 216 -15.09 -5.35 -16.04
C LEU A 216 -15.16 -4.05 -15.22
N LEU A 217 -14.44 -3.98 -14.09
CA LEU A 217 -14.34 -2.77 -13.28
C LEU A 217 -13.81 -1.58 -14.10
N SER A 218 -12.74 -1.79 -14.87
CA SER A 218 -12.11 -0.71 -15.65
C SER A 218 -13.05 -0.18 -16.75
N HIS A 219 -13.77 -1.04 -17.42
CA HIS A 219 -14.79 -0.62 -18.41
C HIS A 219 -15.95 0.12 -17.74
N ALA A 220 -16.51 -0.43 -16.65
CA ALA A 220 -17.60 0.20 -15.92
C ALA A 220 -17.20 1.59 -15.38
N ALA A 221 -15.94 1.73 -14.94
CA ALA A 221 -15.41 3.00 -14.46
C ALA A 221 -15.32 4.07 -15.54
N CYS A 222 -15.06 3.70 -16.79
CA CYS A 222 -15.09 4.64 -17.91
C CYS A 222 -16.52 5.08 -18.28
N GLU A 223 -17.54 4.26 -17.99
CA GLU A 223 -18.94 4.61 -18.25
C GLU A 223 -19.56 5.47 -17.14
N ALA A 224 -19.25 5.18 -15.89
CA ALA A 224 -19.90 5.77 -14.71
C ALA A 224 -19.98 7.32 -14.73
N PRO A 225 -18.92 8.09 -15.05
CA PRO A 225 -18.98 9.56 -15.10
C PRO A 225 -19.97 10.10 -16.14
N LEU A 226 -20.25 9.33 -17.21
CA LEU A 226 -21.08 9.72 -18.33
C LEU A 226 -22.57 9.38 -18.12
N VAL A 227 -22.84 8.29 -17.38
CA VAL A 227 -24.20 7.69 -17.33
C VAL A 227 -24.90 7.89 -15.99
N LEU A 228 -24.17 8.23 -14.89
CA LEU A 228 -24.76 8.35 -13.57
C LEU A 228 -25.26 9.79 -13.29
N PRO A 229 -26.59 9.98 -13.21
CA PRO A 229 -27.18 11.28 -12.96
C PRO A 229 -27.30 11.56 -11.46
N PHE A 230 -26.28 12.13 -10.83
CA PHE A 230 -26.31 12.53 -9.43
C PHE A 230 -27.08 13.85 -9.24
N THR A 231 -28.41 13.79 -9.39
CA THR A 231 -29.28 14.97 -9.38
C THR A 231 -29.19 15.81 -8.13
N ASP A 232 -28.96 15.16 -6.99
CA ASP A 232 -28.86 15.83 -5.67
C ASP A 232 -27.43 16.33 -5.37
N CYS A 233 -26.44 15.96 -6.19
CA CYS A 233 -25.01 16.19 -5.95
C CYS A 233 -24.30 16.89 -7.10
N GLY A 234 -25.01 17.64 -7.96
CA GLY A 234 -24.39 18.40 -9.05
C GLY A 234 -24.40 17.72 -10.42
N GLY A 235 -25.28 16.75 -10.65
CA GLY A 235 -25.47 16.11 -11.97
C GLY A 235 -24.35 15.15 -12.37
N TYR A 236 -24.23 14.92 -13.67
CA TYR A 236 -23.17 14.06 -14.22
C TYR A 236 -21.77 14.59 -13.94
N TYR A 237 -20.80 13.71 -13.79
CA TYR A 237 -19.38 14.10 -13.79
C TYR A 237 -18.93 14.53 -15.20
N GLY A 238 -19.46 13.88 -16.23
CA GLY A 238 -19.20 14.23 -17.62
C GLY A 238 -17.81 13.81 -18.09
N GLN A 239 -17.29 14.57 -19.08
CA GLN A 239 -16.09 14.17 -19.81
C GLN A 239 -14.79 14.84 -19.34
N ASP A 240 -14.85 15.97 -18.63
CA ASP A 240 -13.66 16.67 -18.15
C ASP A 240 -13.29 16.23 -16.73
N VAL A 241 -12.81 15.00 -16.62
CA VAL A 241 -12.46 14.36 -15.35
C VAL A 241 -10.97 14.04 -15.30
N VAL A 242 -10.45 13.87 -14.06
CA VAL A 242 -9.14 13.27 -13.82
C VAL A 242 -9.37 11.87 -13.25
N PHE A 243 -9.05 10.85 -14.02
CA PHE A 243 -9.08 9.48 -13.55
C PHE A 243 -7.81 9.15 -12.77
N VAL A 244 -7.97 8.54 -11.61
CA VAL A 244 -6.89 7.94 -10.81
C VAL A 244 -7.09 6.42 -10.81
N ALA A 245 -6.34 5.73 -11.65
CA ALA A 245 -6.35 4.27 -11.76
C ALA A 245 -5.36 3.69 -10.76
N ASN A 246 -5.86 2.99 -9.74
CA ASN A 246 -5.07 2.45 -8.65
C ASN A 246 -4.65 1.01 -8.96
N ASP A 247 -3.34 0.78 -9.06
CA ASP A 247 -2.70 -0.50 -9.39
C ASP A 247 -3.23 -1.13 -10.69
N TRP A 248 -2.83 -2.38 -10.96
CA TRP A 248 -3.24 -3.11 -12.16
C TRP A 248 -4.75 -3.35 -12.25
N HIS A 249 -5.44 -3.42 -11.11
CA HIS A 249 -6.88 -3.68 -11.05
C HIS A 249 -7.72 -2.60 -11.77
N ALA A 250 -7.23 -1.38 -11.78
CA ALA A 250 -7.81 -0.27 -12.54
C ALA A 250 -6.96 0.10 -13.77
N GLY A 251 -5.90 -0.66 -14.03
CA GLY A 251 -4.85 -0.30 -14.99
C GLY A 251 -5.29 -0.23 -16.45
N LEU A 252 -6.44 -0.82 -16.81
CA LEU A 252 -6.99 -0.66 -18.17
C LEU A 252 -7.66 0.71 -18.39
N VAL A 253 -8.03 1.47 -17.35
CA VAL A 253 -8.72 2.77 -17.51
C VAL A 253 -7.94 3.73 -18.42
N PRO A 254 -6.64 4.02 -18.21
CA PRO A 254 -5.89 4.88 -19.12
C PRO A 254 -5.88 4.39 -20.56
N THR A 255 -5.70 3.08 -20.73
CA THR A 255 -5.66 2.44 -22.06
C THR A 255 -7.01 2.53 -22.76
N LEU A 256 -8.13 2.28 -22.05
CA LEU A 256 -9.47 2.38 -22.59
C LEU A 256 -9.82 3.82 -22.97
N VAL A 257 -9.52 4.79 -22.10
CA VAL A 257 -9.73 6.21 -22.40
C VAL A 257 -9.00 6.60 -23.68
N ALA A 258 -7.74 6.20 -23.86
CA ALA A 258 -6.95 6.50 -25.05
C ALA A 258 -7.44 5.76 -26.30
N SER A 259 -7.77 4.47 -26.18
CA SER A 259 -8.04 3.59 -27.33
C SER A 259 -9.50 3.56 -27.78
N ARG A 260 -10.45 3.75 -26.87
CA ARG A 260 -11.88 3.57 -27.17
C ARG A 260 -12.70 4.85 -27.09
N TYR A 261 -12.31 5.81 -26.21
CA TYR A 261 -13.12 7.02 -26.01
C TYR A 261 -12.58 8.23 -26.77
N ARG A 262 -11.30 8.55 -26.67
CA ARG A 262 -10.69 9.71 -27.35
C ARG A 262 -10.85 9.70 -28.89
N PRO A 263 -10.69 8.57 -29.59
CA PRO A 263 -10.90 8.53 -31.04
C PRO A 263 -12.34 8.90 -31.49
N HIS A 264 -13.30 8.71 -30.57
CA HIS A 264 -14.72 9.07 -30.80
C HIS A 264 -15.09 10.45 -30.23
N GLY A 265 -14.12 11.21 -29.76
CA GLY A 265 -14.32 12.57 -29.24
C GLY A 265 -14.77 12.65 -27.80
N VAL A 266 -14.87 11.52 -27.08
CA VAL A 266 -15.19 11.45 -25.65
C VAL A 266 -13.90 11.53 -24.83
N TYR A 267 -13.93 12.17 -23.65
CA TYR A 267 -12.77 12.32 -22.77
C TYR A 267 -11.54 13.01 -23.39
N LYS A 268 -11.74 13.93 -24.37
CA LYS A 268 -10.63 14.64 -25.01
C LYS A 268 -9.76 15.41 -24.03
N ASP A 269 -10.40 16.05 -23.04
CA ASP A 269 -9.74 16.87 -22.03
C ASP A 269 -9.55 16.16 -20.69
N ALA A 270 -10.02 14.93 -20.59
CA ALA A 270 -9.76 14.08 -19.42
C ALA A 270 -8.27 13.78 -19.28
N ARG A 271 -7.84 13.58 -18.04
CA ARG A 271 -6.49 13.11 -17.71
C ARG A 271 -6.56 11.81 -16.95
N THR A 272 -5.51 11.02 -17.08
CA THR A 272 -5.39 9.71 -16.45
C THR A 272 -4.09 9.64 -15.66
N ILE A 273 -4.18 9.22 -14.41
CA ILE A 273 -3.05 9.00 -13.52
C ILE A 273 -3.04 7.52 -13.15
N CYS A 274 -1.88 6.86 -13.32
CA CYS A 274 -1.64 5.52 -12.80
C CYS A 274 -1.01 5.66 -11.41
N ALA A 275 -1.72 5.29 -10.35
CA ALA A 275 -1.22 5.27 -8.99
C ALA A 275 -0.75 3.86 -8.62
N ILE A 276 0.55 3.68 -8.41
CA ILE A 276 1.18 2.39 -8.09
C ILE A 276 1.36 2.31 -6.58
N HIS A 277 0.60 1.42 -5.93
CA HIS A 277 0.73 1.14 -4.50
C HIS A 277 1.70 0.00 -4.23
N ASN A 278 1.72 -1.02 -5.12
CA ASN A 278 2.68 -2.11 -5.05
C ASN A 278 2.97 -2.67 -6.46
N ILE A 279 4.18 -2.43 -6.96
CA ILE A 279 4.61 -2.85 -8.30
C ILE A 279 4.74 -4.38 -8.46
N LEU A 280 4.74 -5.15 -7.37
CA LEU A 280 4.75 -6.61 -7.43
C LEU A 280 3.49 -7.18 -8.10
N HIS A 281 2.37 -6.47 -7.99
CA HIS A 281 1.11 -6.90 -8.57
C HIS A 281 0.89 -6.19 -9.91
N GLN A 282 1.02 -6.91 -11.02
CA GLN A 282 1.05 -6.32 -12.36
C GLN A 282 -0.14 -6.73 -13.26
N GLY A 283 -0.95 -7.72 -12.85
CA GLY A 283 -2.05 -8.23 -13.68
C GLY A 283 -1.54 -8.86 -14.97
N VAL A 284 -0.63 -9.83 -14.81
CA VAL A 284 0.01 -10.53 -15.92
C VAL A 284 -0.79 -11.78 -16.27
N GLU A 285 -1.06 -11.96 -17.55
CA GLU A 285 -1.83 -13.07 -18.08
C GLU A 285 -1.25 -13.54 -19.44
N PRO A 286 -1.53 -14.77 -19.89
CA PRO A 286 -1.09 -15.23 -21.20
C PRO A 286 -1.44 -14.26 -22.34
N ALA A 287 -0.56 -14.09 -23.31
CA ALA A 287 -0.77 -13.18 -24.44
C ALA A 287 -2.05 -13.47 -25.23
N THR A 288 -2.50 -14.73 -25.24
CA THR A 288 -3.73 -15.20 -25.87
C THR A 288 -5.00 -14.62 -25.25
N THR A 289 -4.93 -14.09 -24.02
CA THR A 289 -6.06 -13.45 -23.34
C THR A 289 -6.30 -12.00 -23.75
N PHE A 290 -5.41 -11.41 -24.57
CA PHE A 290 -5.54 -10.02 -25.01
C PHE A 290 -6.92 -9.67 -25.61
N PRO A 291 -7.52 -10.50 -26.49
CA PRO A 291 -8.85 -10.21 -27.06
C PRO A 291 -9.95 -10.06 -26.01
N ASN A 292 -9.79 -10.70 -24.85
CA ASN A 292 -10.75 -10.66 -23.75
C ASN A 292 -10.84 -9.27 -23.09
N LEU A 293 -9.80 -8.46 -23.20
CA LEU A 293 -9.73 -7.16 -22.53
C LEU A 293 -10.61 -6.07 -23.17
N GLY A 294 -11.14 -6.33 -24.37
CA GLY A 294 -11.94 -5.35 -25.12
C GLY A 294 -11.13 -4.13 -25.57
N VAL A 295 -9.81 -4.25 -25.67
CA VAL A 295 -8.89 -3.23 -26.18
C VAL A 295 -8.66 -3.47 -27.68
N PRO A 296 -8.69 -2.44 -28.55
CA PRO A 296 -8.42 -2.60 -29.98
C PRO A 296 -7.04 -3.20 -30.27
N ASN A 297 -6.93 -4.03 -31.31
CA ASN A 297 -5.73 -4.81 -31.62
C ASN A 297 -4.47 -3.96 -31.85
N GLU A 298 -4.60 -2.74 -32.37
CA GLU A 298 -3.50 -1.80 -32.56
C GLU A 298 -2.82 -1.36 -31.26
N TRP A 299 -3.47 -1.57 -30.11
CA TRP A 299 -2.95 -1.25 -28.79
C TRP A 299 -2.26 -2.43 -28.09
N TYR A 300 -2.17 -3.61 -28.74
CA TYR A 300 -1.51 -4.78 -28.17
C TYR A 300 -0.10 -4.46 -27.64
N GLY A 301 0.70 -3.68 -28.37
CA GLY A 301 2.05 -3.30 -27.96
C GLY A 301 2.13 -2.52 -26.62
N ALA A 302 1.04 -1.88 -26.19
CA ALA A 302 1.01 -1.24 -24.88
C ALA A 302 0.95 -2.26 -23.72
N LEU A 303 0.35 -3.44 -23.98
CA LEU A 303 0.18 -4.52 -22.99
C LEU A 303 1.23 -5.62 -23.14
N GLU A 304 1.74 -5.84 -24.37
CA GLU A 304 2.69 -6.91 -24.64
C GLU A 304 3.91 -6.81 -23.69
N TYR A 305 4.18 -7.90 -22.99
CA TYR A 305 5.32 -7.99 -22.11
C TYR A 305 6.00 -9.35 -22.30
N LYS A 306 7.29 -9.38 -22.13
CA LYS A 306 8.07 -10.62 -22.24
C LYS A 306 8.85 -10.81 -20.95
N TYR A 307 8.52 -11.87 -20.24
CA TYR A 307 9.28 -12.24 -19.06
C TYR A 307 10.75 -12.48 -19.37
N PRO A 308 11.66 -12.02 -18.52
CA PRO A 308 13.08 -12.41 -18.59
C PRO A 308 13.24 -13.92 -18.59
N GLU A 309 14.32 -14.43 -19.19
CA GLU A 309 14.51 -15.87 -19.36
C GLU A 309 14.50 -16.65 -18.05
N HIS A 310 15.08 -16.08 -17.00
CA HIS A 310 15.13 -16.68 -15.66
C HIS A 310 13.77 -16.75 -14.93
N MET A 311 12.75 -16.06 -15.42
CA MET A 311 11.38 -16.06 -14.86
C MET A 311 10.41 -16.93 -15.66
N ARG A 312 10.90 -17.67 -16.69
CA ARG A 312 10.04 -18.51 -17.53
C ARG A 312 9.89 -19.91 -16.95
N ALA A 313 8.72 -20.50 -17.13
CA ALA A 313 8.39 -21.83 -16.59
C ALA A 313 9.27 -22.96 -17.20
N HIS A 314 9.72 -22.82 -18.46
CA HIS A 314 10.60 -23.77 -19.15
C HIS A 314 11.26 -23.12 -20.39
N GLU A 315 12.29 -23.76 -20.93
CA GLU A 315 13.11 -23.25 -22.04
C GLU A 315 12.32 -22.99 -23.35
N LEU A 316 11.22 -23.69 -23.56
CA LEU A 316 10.35 -23.52 -24.73
C LEU A 316 9.29 -22.43 -24.55
N ASP A 317 9.15 -21.87 -23.35
CA ASP A 317 8.28 -20.74 -23.08
C ASP A 317 8.89 -19.46 -23.66
N GLU A 318 8.20 -18.83 -24.61
CA GLU A 318 8.62 -17.55 -25.17
C GLU A 318 8.47 -16.39 -24.18
N GLY A 319 7.76 -16.61 -23.05
CA GLY A 319 7.49 -15.63 -22.01
C GLY A 319 6.58 -14.48 -22.48
N LEU A 320 5.81 -14.68 -23.54
CA LEU A 320 4.90 -13.67 -24.07
C LEU A 320 3.61 -13.61 -23.25
N VAL A 321 3.36 -12.45 -22.66
CA VAL A 321 2.20 -12.19 -21.80
C VAL A 321 1.62 -10.81 -22.10
N VAL A 322 0.42 -10.56 -21.60
CA VAL A 322 -0.14 -9.22 -21.44
C VAL A 322 0.07 -8.78 -19.99
N ASN A 323 0.48 -7.53 -19.82
CA ASN A 323 0.70 -6.92 -18.51
C ASN A 323 -0.15 -5.64 -18.41
N ILE A 324 -1.16 -5.68 -17.54
CA ILE A 324 -2.14 -4.60 -17.42
C ILE A 324 -1.50 -3.36 -16.78
N LEU A 325 -0.65 -3.52 -15.75
CA LEU A 325 0.06 -2.41 -15.14
C LEU A 325 1.00 -1.72 -16.15
N LYS A 326 1.69 -2.50 -16.99
CA LYS A 326 2.51 -1.94 -18.07
C LYS A 326 1.69 -1.02 -18.97
N SER A 327 0.48 -1.44 -19.35
CA SER A 327 -0.37 -0.63 -20.23
C SER A 327 -0.81 0.67 -19.54
N ALA A 328 -1.11 0.61 -18.25
CA ALA A 328 -1.44 1.80 -17.46
C ALA A 328 -0.26 2.80 -17.45
N ILE A 329 0.95 2.32 -17.14
CA ILE A 329 2.16 3.14 -17.13
C ILE A 329 2.45 3.72 -18.53
N ALA A 330 2.27 2.93 -19.59
CA ALA A 330 2.54 3.36 -20.96
C ALA A 330 1.57 4.42 -21.48
N THR A 331 0.30 4.40 -21.05
CA THR A 331 -0.78 5.20 -21.63
C THR A 331 -1.27 6.36 -20.77
N CYS A 332 -1.04 6.32 -19.44
CA CYS A 332 -1.46 7.40 -18.55
C CYS A 332 -0.71 8.72 -18.79
N ASP A 333 -1.30 9.82 -18.37
CA ASP A 333 -0.67 11.15 -18.47
C ASP A 333 0.44 11.31 -17.42
N ARG A 334 0.24 10.81 -16.20
CA ARG A 334 1.25 10.78 -15.13
C ARG A 334 1.24 9.46 -14.37
N VAL A 335 2.40 9.07 -13.89
CA VAL A 335 2.56 7.94 -12.96
C VAL A 335 2.79 8.51 -11.56
N LEU A 336 2.12 7.96 -10.58
CA LEU A 336 2.28 8.35 -9.19
C LEU A 336 2.49 7.12 -8.33
N THR A 337 3.32 7.24 -7.31
CA THR A 337 3.47 6.19 -6.29
C THR A 337 3.50 6.78 -4.89
N VAL A 338 3.53 5.92 -3.89
CA VAL A 338 3.18 6.24 -2.50
C VAL A 338 4.33 6.75 -1.64
N SER A 339 5.51 7.00 -2.23
CA SER A 339 6.61 7.74 -1.59
C SER A 339 7.68 8.13 -2.62
N GLN A 340 8.52 9.12 -2.31
CA GLN A 340 9.63 9.55 -3.18
C GLN A 340 10.71 8.47 -3.30
N GLY A 341 11.05 7.82 -2.18
CA GLY A 341 12.00 6.72 -2.16
C GLY A 341 11.53 5.57 -3.03
N TYR A 342 10.25 5.22 -2.93
CA TYR A 342 9.68 4.16 -3.76
C TYR A 342 9.60 4.56 -5.23
N ALA A 343 9.31 5.83 -5.55
CA ALA A 343 9.39 6.32 -6.93
C ALA A 343 10.80 6.14 -7.53
N PHE A 344 11.82 6.29 -6.72
CA PHE A 344 13.20 5.99 -7.13
C PHE A 344 13.43 4.48 -7.23
N GLU A 345 13.06 3.70 -6.21
CA GLU A 345 13.29 2.25 -6.15
C GLU A 345 12.69 1.53 -7.36
N ILE A 346 11.45 1.83 -7.76
CA ILE A 346 10.80 1.19 -8.91
C ILE A 346 11.45 1.52 -10.27
N THR A 347 12.40 2.46 -10.32
CA THR A 347 13.23 2.71 -11.51
C THR A 347 14.53 1.92 -11.53
N THR A 348 14.82 1.14 -10.49
CA THR A 348 16.00 0.27 -10.41
C THR A 348 15.67 -1.15 -10.85
N PRO A 349 16.67 -1.94 -11.30
CA PRO A 349 16.44 -3.35 -11.67
C PRO A 349 15.84 -4.17 -10.52
N GLU A 350 16.28 -3.93 -9.29
CA GLU A 350 15.85 -4.66 -8.10
C GLU A 350 14.41 -4.32 -7.70
N GLY A 351 14.04 -3.02 -7.79
CA GLY A 351 12.73 -2.52 -7.36
C GLY A 351 11.68 -2.50 -8.47
N GLY A 352 12.09 -2.39 -9.73
CA GLY A 352 11.18 -2.17 -10.87
C GLY A 352 10.45 -3.41 -11.36
N LYS A 353 10.90 -4.61 -10.95
CA LYS A 353 10.25 -5.90 -11.28
C LYS A 353 9.92 -6.05 -12.76
N GLY A 354 10.87 -5.67 -13.62
CA GLY A 354 10.76 -5.69 -15.08
C GLY A 354 10.09 -4.46 -15.71
N MET A 355 9.61 -3.50 -14.91
CA MET A 355 9.05 -2.23 -15.38
C MET A 355 10.04 -1.06 -15.31
N GLU A 356 11.25 -1.27 -14.77
CA GLU A 356 12.25 -0.22 -14.53
C GLU A 356 12.59 0.57 -15.80
N GLY A 357 12.77 -0.09 -16.94
CA GLY A 357 13.09 0.58 -18.21
C GLY A 357 11.95 1.50 -18.70
N LEU A 358 10.70 1.06 -18.53
CA LEU A 358 9.54 1.87 -18.85
C LEU A 358 9.43 3.08 -17.90
N LEU A 359 9.63 2.86 -16.60
CA LEU A 359 9.55 3.91 -15.57
C LEU A 359 10.70 4.90 -15.70
N GLN A 360 11.92 4.46 -16.04
CA GLN A 360 13.05 5.36 -16.38
C GLN A 360 12.71 6.28 -17.54
N GLY A 361 12.03 5.77 -18.57
CA GLY A 361 11.54 6.59 -19.69
C GLY A 361 10.44 7.60 -19.29
N ARG A 362 9.85 7.46 -18.10
CA ARG A 362 8.76 8.27 -17.58
C ARG A 362 9.14 9.11 -16.35
N THR A 363 10.40 9.21 -15.97
CA THR A 363 10.86 9.90 -14.74
C THR A 363 10.43 11.34 -14.63
N ASN A 364 10.26 12.05 -15.76
CA ASN A 364 9.74 13.43 -15.79
C ASN A 364 8.22 13.53 -15.52
N ARG A 365 7.53 12.40 -15.43
CA ARG A 365 6.09 12.27 -15.17
C ARG A 365 5.79 11.24 -14.06
N LEU A 366 6.82 10.83 -13.33
CA LEU A 366 6.76 9.93 -12.18
C LEU A 366 6.94 10.74 -10.90
N ASP A 367 5.94 10.75 -10.07
CA ASP A 367 5.95 11.46 -8.79
C ASP A 367 5.74 10.47 -7.63
N GLY A 368 6.32 10.75 -6.48
CA GLY A 368 6.11 10.00 -5.24
C GLY A 368 5.47 10.89 -4.18
N ILE A 369 4.35 10.46 -3.61
CA ILE A 369 3.65 11.21 -2.55
C ILE A 369 3.37 10.26 -1.39
N ALA A 370 3.99 10.54 -0.24
CA ALA A 370 3.70 9.77 0.98
C ALA A 370 2.23 9.95 1.38
N ASN A 371 1.61 8.85 1.78
CA ASN A 371 0.24 8.84 2.27
C ASN A 371 0.12 9.60 3.59
N GLY A 372 -1.08 10.10 3.88
CA GLY A 372 -1.46 10.59 5.19
C GLY A 372 -2.05 9.49 6.07
N ILE A 373 -2.45 9.87 7.26
CA ILE A 373 -3.25 9.04 8.17
C ILE A 373 -4.54 9.78 8.56
N ASP A 374 -5.54 9.03 8.98
CA ASP A 374 -6.71 9.59 9.63
C ASP A 374 -6.32 10.07 11.04
N MET A 375 -6.27 11.40 11.20
CA MET A 375 -5.82 12.04 12.43
C MET A 375 -6.89 12.03 13.53
N ASP A 376 -8.12 11.63 13.24
CA ASP A 376 -9.21 11.50 14.19
C ASP A 376 -9.30 10.05 14.71
N GLU A 377 -9.15 9.06 13.83
CA GLU A 377 -9.02 7.65 14.20
C GLU A 377 -7.73 7.41 15.01
N TRP A 378 -6.59 7.89 14.49
CA TRP A 378 -5.28 7.75 15.14
C TRP A 378 -4.97 8.99 15.98
N ASN A 379 -5.72 9.17 17.05
CA ASN A 379 -5.60 10.32 17.97
C ASN A 379 -5.41 9.89 19.42
N PRO A 380 -4.18 9.99 19.99
CA PRO A 380 -3.92 9.54 21.35
C PRO A 380 -4.68 10.33 22.44
N GLU A 381 -5.27 11.48 22.08
CA GLU A 381 -6.11 12.27 23.02
C GLU A 381 -7.54 11.73 23.12
N ALA A 382 -8.01 10.95 22.14
CA ALA A 382 -9.40 10.48 22.06
C ALA A 382 -9.54 9.01 21.64
N ASP A 383 -8.45 8.26 21.56
CA ASP A 383 -8.43 6.86 21.17
C ASP A 383 -9.10 5.98 22.23
N VAL A 384 -10.22 5.37 21.87
CA VAL A 384 -11.03 4.53 22.77
C VAL A 384 -10.37 3.18 23.13
N ASP A 385 -9.38 2.76 22.36
CA ASP A 385 -8.62 1.54 22.61
C ASP A 385 -7.41 1.76 23.54
N CYS A 386 -7.07 3.02 23.86
CA CYS A 386 -6.01 3.37 24.79
C CYS A 386 -6.53 3.39 26.23
N GLU A 387 -5.71 2.91 27.18
CA GLU A 387 -6.05 2.93 28.62
C GLU A 387 -6.19 4.36 29.17
N ALA A 388 -5.36 5.29 28.70
CA ALA A 388 -5.41 6.68 29.11
C ALA A 388 -5.08 7.61 27.94
N PRO A 389 -5.75 8.78 27.84
CA PRO A 389 -5.44 9.77 26.81
C PRO A 389 -4.10 10.44 27.11
N PHE A 390 -3.39 10.85 26.05
CA PHE A 390 -2.15 11.61 26.15
C PHE A 390 -1.93 12.50 24.92
N SER A 391 -1.06 13.49 25.08
CA SER A 391 -0.73 14.43 24.01
C SER A 391 0.77 14.77 23.99
N VAL A 392 1.18 15.54 22.99
CA VAL A 392 2.55 16.07 22.92
C VAL A 392 2.91 16.94 24.12
N VAL A 393 1.94 17.55 24.79
CA VAL A 393 2.17 18.37 26.00
C VAL A 393 2.31 17.48 27.23
N ASP A 394 1.48 16.45 27.35
CA ASP A 394 1.48 15.52 28.50
C ASP A 394 1.48 14.07 28.02
N LEU A 395 2.63 13.38 28.21
CA LEU A 395 2.81 11.95 27.91
C LEU A 395 2.55 11.03 29.11
N SER A 396 2.01 11.50 30.22
CA SER A 396 1.76 10.66 31.40
C SER A 396 0.83 9.48 31.06
N GLY A 397 -0.20 9.71 30.25
CA GLY A 397 -1.11 8.66 29.79
C GLY A 397 -0.42 7.60 28.92
N LYS A 398 0.65 7.93 28.17
CA LYS A 398 1.43 6.94 27.42
C LYS A 398 2.11 5.92 28.35
N LEU A 399 2.60 6.36 29.49
CA LEU A 399 3.15 5.46 30.50
C LEU A 399 2.08 4.55 31.11
N GLU A 400 0.85 5.05 31.30
CA GLU A 400 -0.28 4.23 31.74
C GLU A 400 -0.66 3.18 30.67
N CYS A 401 -0.70 3.56 29.39
CA CYS A 401 -0.89 2.63 28.27
C CYS A 401 0.18 1.54 28.23
N LYS A 402 1.45 1.88 28.49
CA LYS A 402 2.55 0.89 28.59
C LYS A 402 2.29 -0.13 29.70
N ARG A 403 1.97 0.34 30.91
CA ARG A 403 1.66 -0.53 32.06
C ARG A 403 0.45 -1.41 31.80
N ALA A 404 -0.60 -0.85 31.19
CA ALA A 404 -1.81 -1.59 30.84
C ALA A 404 -1.51 -2.69 29.81
N LEU A 405 -0.74 -2.40 28.76
CA LEU A 405 -0.32 -3.37 27.76
C LEU A 405 0.53 -4.50 28.38
N GLN A 406 1.53 -4.16 29.22
CA GLN A 406 2.32 -5.14 29.93
C GLN A 406 1.45 -6.05 30.82
N LYS A 407 0.49 -5.47 31.54
CA LYS A 407 -0.43 -6.21 32.40
C LYS A 407 -1.36 -7.12 31.59
N GLU A 408 -1.97 -6.62 30.51
CA GLU A 408 -2.89 -7.38 29.66
C GLU A 408 -2.20 -8.60 29.06
N LEU A 409 -0.96 -8.42 28.60
CA LEU A 409 -0.16 -9.49 27.99
C LEU A 409 0.61 -10.34 29.02
N GLY A 410 0.49 -10.05 30.32
CA GLY A 410 1.16 -10.79 31.38
C GLY A 410 2.68 -10.61 31.38
N LEU A 411 3.20 -9.50 30.90
CA LEU A 411 4.60 -9.10 31.09
C LEU A 411 4.80 -8.44 32.46
N PRO A 412 6.01 -8.53 33.07
CA PRO A 412 6.35 -7.71 34.23
C PRO A 412 6.17 -6.23 33.90
N GLN A 413 5.43 -5.51 34.77
CA GLN A 413 5.26 -4.06 34.62
C GLN A 413 6.56 -3.36 35.03
N ARG A 414 7.26 -2.80 34.04
CA ARG A 414 8.55 -2.13 34.21
C ARG A 414 8.59 -0.85 33.37
N ASP A 415 8.55 0.28 34.05
CA ASP A 415 8.59 1.61 33.44
C ASP A 415 9.97 1.92 32.84
N ASP A 416 11.02 1.40 33.46
CA ASP A 416 12.42 1.63 33.14
C ASP A 416 12.95 0.83 31.95
N VAL A 417 12.23 -0.20 31.54
CA VAL A 417 12.61 -1.09 30.43
C VAL A 417 11.96 -0.66 29.13
N PRO A 418 12.72 -0.50 28.03
CA PRO A 418 12.12 -0.25 26.72
C PRO A 418 11.17 -1.37 26.31
N LEU A 419 9.94 -1.02 25.91
CA LEU A 419 8.96 -1.92 25.33
C LEU A 419 8.91 -1.69 23.82
N MET A 420 9.21 -2.74 23.04
CA MET A 420 9.28 -2.69 21.59
C MET A 420 8.09 -3.44 20.98
N GLY A 421 7.45 -2.85 20.00
CA GLY A 421 6.33 -3.44 19.25
C GLY A 421 6.74 -3.86 17.85
N PHE A 422 6.08 -4.88 17.31
CA PHE A 422 6.02 -5.20 15.89
C PHE A 422 4.56 -5.43 15.52
N ILE A 423 4.09 -4.82 14.42
CA ILE A 423 2.73 -4.98 13.91
C ILE A 423 2.81 -5.22 12.40
N GLY A 424 2.37 -6.38 11.92
CA GLY A 424 2.39 -6.63 10.49
C GLY A 424 2.06 -8.06 10.10
N ARG A 425 1.93 -8.28 8.78
CA ARG A 425 1.85 -9.63 8.24
C ARG A 425 3.16 -10.38 8.53
N LEU A 426 3.03 -11.65 8.83
CA LEU A 426 4.18 -12.52 9.03
C LEU A 426 4.58 -13.12 7.68
N ASP A 427 5.24 -12.31 6.87
CA ASP A 427 5.73 -12.66 5.54
C ASP A 427 7.14 -12.11 5.30
N TRP A 428 7.75 -12.56 4.21
CA TRP A 428 9.10 -12.15 3.82
C TRP A 428 9.23 -10.62 3.64
N GLN A 429 8.19 -9.95 3.14
CA GLN A 429 8.20 -8.50 2.90
C GLN A 429 8.40 -7.73 4.21
N LYS A 430 7.68 -8.09 5.26
CA LYS A 430 7.71 -7.40 6.55
C LYS A 430 8.92 -7.76 7.43
N GLY A 431 9.67 -8.81 7.07
CA GLY A 431 10.95 -9.18 7.67
C GLY A 431 10.91 -9.67 9.12
N PRO A 432 9.85 -10.36 9.61
CA PRO A 432 9.85 -10.92 10.96
C PRO A 432 10.92 -12.01 11.17
N ASP A 433 11.40 -12.63 10.11
CA ASP A 433 12.55 -13.53 10.11
C ASP A 433 13.85 -12.84 10.55
N LEU A 434 14.03 -11.55 10.22
CA LEU A 434 15.15 -10.77 10.73
C LEU A 434 15.06 -10.58 12.25
N LEU A 435 13.84 -10.37 12.77
CA LEU A 435 13.61 -10.33 14.23
C LEU A 435 13.89 -11.70 14.86
N GLN A 436 13.50 -12.79 14.20
CA GLN A 436 13.81 -14.15 14.64
C GLN A 436 15.32 -14.36 14.76
N ASN A 437 16.08 -13.96 13.75
CA ASN A 437 17.54 -14.07 13.73
C ASN A 437 18.22 -13.21 14.82
N ALA A 438 17.68 -12.02 15.10
CA ALA A 438 18.19 -11.12 16.11
C ALA A 438 17.70 -11.42 17.53
N LEU A 439 16.66 -12.27 17.70
CA LEU A 439 15.94 -12.43 18.96
C LEU A 439 16.84 -12.80 20.13
N HIS A 440 17.77 -13.74 19.94
CA HIS A 440 18.64 -14.18 21.03
C HIS A 440 19.51 -13.04 21.59
N ASP A 441 20.05 -12.19 20.72
CA ASP A 441 20.84 -11.03 21.12
C ASP A 441 19.96 -9.93 21.69
N MET A 442 18.77 -9.74 21.14
CA MET A 442 17.77 -8.80 21.69
C MET A 442 17.36 -9.20 23.12
N MET A 443 17.16 -10.47 23.39
CA MET A 443 16.78 -10.97 24.72
C MET A 443 17.94 -10.93 25.75
N ARG A 444 19.19 -10.70 25.33
CA ARG A 444 20.30 -10.39 26.23
C ARG A 444 20.25 -8.95 26.76
N GLU A 445 19.64 -8.05 25.98
CA GLU A 445 19.38 -6.69 26.45
C GLU A 445 18.24 -6.68 27.49
N ASP A 446 18.18 -5.65 28.33
CA ASP A 446 17.07 -5.45 29.28
C ASP A 446 15.93 -4.73 28.54
N VAL A 447 15.17 -5.48 27.76
CA VAL A 447 14.07 -5.02 26.91
C VAL A 447 12.89 -5.96 26.98
N GLN A 448 11.71 -5.49 26.60
CA GLN A 448 10.53 -6.30 26.34
C GLN A 448 10.06 -6.13 24.90
N VAL A 449 9.50 -7.18 24.31
CA VAL A 449 9.04 -7.21 22.91
C VAL A 449 7.63 -7.77 22.83
N VAL A 450 6.78 -7.12 22.06
CA VAL A 450 5.42 -7.56 21.73
C VAL A 450 5.27 -7.61 20.21
N MET A 451 4.84 -8.74 19.68
CA MET A 451 4.58 -8.92 18.25
C MET A 451 3.10 -9.22 17.99
N LEU A 452 2.50 -8.51 17.03
CA LEU A 452 1.16 -8.75 16.53
C LEU A 452 1.21 -9.06 15.04
N GLY A 453 0.70 -10.22 14.62
CA GLY A 453 0.59 -10.57 13.22
C GLY A 453 0.10 -11.98 12.96
N SER A 454 -0.15 -12.27 11.69
CA SER A 454 -0.45 -13.60 11.17
C SER A 454 0.10 -13.74 9.76
N GLY A 455 0.38 -14.97 9.32
CA GLY A 455 0.91 -15.22 7.98
C GLY A 455 1.52 -16.60 7.83
N LEU A 456 2.81 -16.68 7.57
CA LEU A 456 3.51 -17.95 7.40
C LEU A 456 3.49 -18.76 8.71
N PRO A 457 3.08 -20.05 8.67
CA PRO A 457 2.94 -20.88 9.86
C PRO A 457 4.22 -20.98 10.70
N GLU A 458 5.38 -21.05 10.07
CA GLU A 458 6.69 -21.11 10.71
C GLU A 458 7.00 -19.83 11.53
N LEU A 459 6.54 -18.68 11.09
CA LEU A 459 6.71 -17.41 11.80
C LEU A 459 5.69 -17.27 12.96
N GLU A 460 4.50 -17.82 12.79
CA GLU A 460 3.55 -17.92 13.89
C GLU A 460 4.04 -18.89 14.99
N ASP A 461 4.61 -20.03 14.61
CA ASP A 461 5.21 -20.99 15.53
C ASP A 461 6.45 -20.41 16.22
N PHE A 462 7.25 -19.62 15.51
CA PHE A 462 8.34 -18.84 16.11
C PHE A 462 7.83 -17.90 17.20
N MET A 463 6.76 -17.16 16.99
CA MET A 463 6.20 -16.29 18.01
C MET A 463 5.75 -17.06 19.25
N ARG A 464 5.08 -18.20 19.08
CA ARG A 464 4.66 -19.08 20.18
C ARG A 464 5.87 -19.64 20.97
N TRP A 465 6.90 -20.10 20.24
CA TRP A 465 8.14 -20.57 20.85
C TRP A 465 8.89 -19.47 21.61
N ALA A 466 8.97 -18.27 21.07
CA ALA A 466 9.64 -17.13 21.70
C ALA A 466 8.94 -16.71 22.99
N GLU A 467 7.61 -16.71 23.03
CA GLU A 467 6.82 -16.41 24.21
C GLU A 467 7.05 -17.46 25.32
N GLU A 468 7.07 -18.76 25.00
CA GLU A 468 7.34 -19.81 25.96
C GLU A 468 8.78 -19.76 26.50
N THR A 469 9.73 -19.38 25.65
CA THR A 469 11.16 -19.32 25.99
C THR A 469 11.51 -18.08 26.83
N TYR A 470 10.95 -16.91 26.48
CA TYR A 470 11.29 -15.62 27.08
C TYR A 470 10.10 -14.99 27.83
N LYS A 471 9.50 -15.74 28.75
CA LYS A 471 8.22 -15.45 29.44
C LYS A 471 8.13 -14.05 30.06
N ASP A 472 9.23 -13.47 30.52
CA ASP A 472 9.25 -12.14 31.15
C ASP A 472 9.61 -11.01 30.16
N LYS A 473 9.91 -11.35 28.89
CA LYS A 473 10.43 -10.40 27.91
C LYS A 473 9.72 -10.40 26.57
N PHE A 474 9.01 -11.46 26.20
CA PHE A 474 8.38 -11.59 24.88
C PHE A 474 6.93 -11.99 24.96
N ARG A 475 6.09 -11.40 24.10
CA ARG A 475 4.70 -11.81 23.85
C ARG A 475 4.38 -11.80 22.37
N GLY A 476 3.72 -12.86 21.91
CA GLY A 476 3.25 -13.05 20.54
C GLY A 476 1.73 -13.09 20.47
N TRP A 477 1.12 -12.11 19.83
CA TRP A 477 -0.31 -12.14 19.49
C TRP A 477 -0.47 -12.63 18.05
N VAL A 478 -0.71 -13.94 17.87
CA VAL A 478 -0.95 -14.52 16.55
C VAL A 478 -2.37 -14.24 16.12
N GLY A 479 -2.54 -13.44 15.05
CA GLY A 479 -3.83 -13.05 14.51
C GLY A 479 -3.88 -11.58 14.07
N PHE A 480 -5.10 -11.13 13.75
CA PHE A 480 -5.41 -9.74 13.41
C PHE A 480 -6.30 -9.11 14.49
N SER A 481 -5.91 -7.95 14.99
CA SER A 481 -6.69 -7.20 15.98
C SER A 481 -6.40 -5.71 15.88
N VAL A 482 -7.40 -4.92 15.45
CA VAL A 482 -7.29 -3.45 15.40
C VAL A 482 -7.12 -2.86 16.81
N PRO A 483 -7.93 -3.24 17.83
CA PRO A 483 -7.73 -2.73 19.18
C PRO A 483 -6.34 -3.02 19.75
N MET A 484 -5.80 -4.22 19.49
CA MET A 484 -4.45 -4.58 19.95
C MET A 484 -3.37 -3.77 19.23
N ALA A 485 -3.56 -3.46 17.93
CA ALA A 485 -2.64 -2.61 17.18
C ALA A 485 -2.58 -1.18 17.77
N HIS A 486 -3.72 -0.60 18.15
CA HIS A 486 -3.80 0.69 18.85
C HIS A 486 -3.08 0.63 20.21
N ARG A 487 -3.35 -0.41 21.03
CA ARG A 487 -2.71 -0.58 22.34
C ARG A 487 -1.20 -0.77 22.24
N ILE A 488 -0.70 -1.55 21.28
CA ILE A 488 0.75 -1.71 21.01
C ILE A 488 1.32 -0.36 20.56
N THR A 489 0.68 0.35 19.66
CA THR A 489 1.13 1.65 19.17
C THR A 489 1.20 2.68 20.31
N ALA A 490 0.21 2.70 21.20
CA ALA A 490 0.17 3.61 22.35
C ALA A 490 1.14 3.20 23.48
N GLY A 491 1.22 1.89 23.77
CA GLY A 491 1.96 1.40 24.95
C GLY A 491 3.45 1.15 24.72
N CYS A 492 3.88 0.92 23.49
CA CYS A 492 5.30 0.71 23.21
C CYS A 492 6.10 2.02 23.18
N ASP A 493 7.38 1.93 23.49
CA ASP A 493 8.35 3.03 23.36
C ASP A 493 8.91 3.10 21.95
N MET A 494 9.06 1.94 21.30
CA MET A 494 9.63 1.78 19.96
C MET A 494 8.78 0.85 19.10
N LEU A 495 8.78 1.06 17.78
CA LEU A 495 8.16 0.15 16.81
C LEU A 495 9.22 -0.40 15.86
N LEU A 496 9.35 -1.73 15.79
CA LEU A 496 10.31 -2.42 14.91
C LEU A 496 9.70 -2.63 13.52
N MET A 497 10.38 -2.17 12.49
CA MET A 497 9.93 -2.25 11.09
C MET A 497 11.06 -2.73 10.17
N PRO A 498 11.43 -4.02 10.24
CA PRO A 498 12.52 -4.59 9.45
C PRO A 498 12.10 -4.97 8.03
N SER A 499 11.21 -4.20 7.41
CA SER A 499 10.68 -4.50 6.09
C SER A 499 11.77 -4.48 5.02
N ARG A 500 11.81 -5.50 4.15
CA ARG A 500 12.73 -5.56 3.01
C ARG A 500 12.40 -4.50 1.97
N PHE A 501 11.12 -4.31 1.73
CA PHE A 501 10.62 -3.18 0.96
C PHE A 501 9.30 -2.69 1.57
N GLU A 502 9.11 -1.38 1.57
CA GLU A 502 7.91 -0.76 2.12
C GLU A 502 7.53 0.46 1.25
N PRO A 503 6.64 0.31 0.28
CA PRO A 503 6.28 1.39 -0.65
C PRO A 503 5.92 2.70 0.06
N CYS A 504 5.10 2.65 1.07
CA CYS A 504 4.76 3.77 1.93
C CYS A 504 4.98 3.42 3.41
N GLY A 505 4.33 2.37 3.89
CA GLY A 505 4.13 2.13 5.30
C GLY A 505 3.15 3.13 5.93
N LEU A 506 2.34 2.63 6.86
CA LEU A 506 1.46 3.47 7.67
C LEU A 506 1.81 3.34 9.17
N ASN A 507 2.29 2.18 9.58
CA ASN A 507 2.56 1.89 10.99
C ASN A 507 3.59 2.85 11.62
N GLN A 508 4.60 3.31 10.86
CA GLN A 508 5.54 4.32 11.35
C GLN A 508 4.86 5.68 11.55
N LEU A 509 3.88 6.01 10.70
CA LEU A 509 3.13 7.25 10.84
C LEU A 509 2.25 7.20 12.10
N TYR A 510 1.56 6.08 12.31
CA TYR A 510 0.78 5.84 13.53
C TYR A 510 1.68 5.87 14.77
N ALA A 511 2.82 5.18 14.73
CA ALA A 511 3.79 5.17 15.81
C ALA A 511 4.27 6.59 16.15
N MET A 512 4.72 7.35 15.17
CA MET A 512 5.18 8.74 15.36
C MET A 512 4.07 9.63 15.91
N ARG A 513 2.82 9.48 15.45
CA ARG A 513 1.67 10.20 15.98
C ARG A 513 1.43 9.94 17.48
N TYR A 514 1.76 8.73 17.95
CA TYR A 514 1.64 8.31 19.36
C TYR A 514 2.95 8.47 20.14
N GLY A 515 3.97 9.12 19.59
CA GLY A 515 5.27 9.28 20.26
C GLY A 515 6.00 7.96 20.48
N THR A 516 5.65 6.92 19.74
CA THR A 516 6.36 5.65 19.64
C THR A 516 7.38 5.75 18.53
N LEU A 517 8.67 5.62 18.83
CA LEU A 517 9.72 5.92 17.87
C LEU A 517 10.05 4.70 17.00
N PRO A 518 9.97 4.80 15.65
CA PRO A 518 10.26 3.68 14.77
C PRO A 518 11.75 3.36 14.70
N ILE A 519 12.08 2.06 14.66
CA ILE A 519 13.37 1.50 14.28
C ILE A 519 13.14 0.72 13.00
N ALA A 520 13.60 1.23 11.87
CA ALA A 520 13.18 0.74 10.57
C ALA A 520 14.34 0.51 9.59
N HIS A 521 14.16 -0.44 8.67
CA HIS A 521 15.02 -0.56 7.50
C HIS A 521 14.82 0.64 6.57
N ALA A 522 15.92 1.20 6.04
CA ALA A 522 15.93 2.41 5.23
C ALA A 522 15.47 2.14 3.79
N THR A 523 14.20 1.81 3.59
CA THR A 523 13.59 1.53 2.28
C THR A 523 12.31 2.33 2.07
N GLY A 524 12.02 2.68 0.82
CA GLY A 524 10.78 3.32 0.36
C GLY A 524 10.27 4.41 1.29
N GLY A 525 9.00 4.31 1.66
CA GLY A 525 8.34 5.27 2.53
C GLY A 525 8.88 5.34 3.96
N LEU A 526 9.51 4.29 4.48
CA LEU A 526 10.15 4.34 5.79
C LEU A 526 11.32 5.33 5.79
N LYS A 527 12.13 5.30 4.74
CA LYS A 527 13.25 6.24 4.55
C LYS A 527 12.76 7.69 4.36
N ASP A 528 11.62 7.87 3.73
CA ASP A 528 11.08 9.20 3.42
C ASP A 528 10.39 9.88 4.62
N THR A 529 9.81 9.08 5.52
CA THR A 529 8.95 9.58 6.59
C THR A 529 9.62 9.60 7.96
N ILE A 530 10.67 8.81 8.15
CA ILE A 530 11.43 8.75 9.40
C ILE A 530 12.69 9.59 9.24
N THR A 531 12.81 10.65 10.04
CA THR A 531 14.06 11.42 10.14
C THR A 531 15.00 10.69 11.12
N PRO A 532 16.21 10.27 10.67
CA PRO A 532 17.13 9.55 11.54
C PRO A 532 17.50 10.35 12.78
N HIS A 533 17.72 9.66 13.90
CA HIS A 533 18.20 10.27 15.13
C HIS A 533 19.47 11.10 14.87
N ASN A 534 19.45 12.33 15.33
CA ASN A 534 20.56 13.28 15.25
C ASN A 534 21.09 13.59 16.66
N ALA A 535 22.21 12.97 17.02
CA ALA A 535 22.83 13.17 18.32
C ALA A 535 23.35 14.62 18.54
N PHE A 536 23.46 15.41 17.48
CA PHE A 536 23.92 16.81 17.51
C PHE A 536 22.75 17.80 17.43
N GLY A 537 21.51 17.32 17.35
CA GLY A 537 20.31 18.16 17.36
C GLY A 537 20.12 18.83 18.74
N ASP A 538 19.37 19.93 18.74
CA ASP A 538 19.11 20.73 19.94
C ASP A 538 17.78 20.34 20.59
N ALA A 539 17.85 19.42 21.56
CA ALA A 539 16.67 18.91 22.27
C ALA A 539 15.89 20.03 22.98
N ASP A 540 16.58 21.01 23.56
CA ASP A 540 15.93 22.09 24.31
C ASP A 540 15.18 23.03 23.36
N LYS A 541 15.73 23.33 22.17
CA LYS A 541 15.02 24.10 21.14
C LYS A 541 13.81 23.35 20.58
N VAL A 542 13.93 22.05 20.35
CA VAL A 542 12.79 21.23 19.89
C VAL A 542 11.67 21.24 20.92
N LEU A 543 11.98 21.05 22.21
CA LEU A 543 11.00 21.08 23.29
C LEU A 543 10.37 22.47 23.48
N ALA A 544 11.11 23.53 23.20
CA ALA A 544 10.63 24.90 23.24
C ALA A 544 9.83 25.30 21.97
N GLY A 545 9.81 24.47 20.93
CA GLY A 545 9.17 24.78 19.64
C GLY A 545 9.92 25.86 18.83
N THR A 546 11.21 26.02 19.07
CA THR A 546 12.06 27.08 18.45
C THR A 546 13.19 26.53 17.59
N ALA A 547 13.26 25.20 17.40
CA ALA A 547 14.25 24.55 16.57
C ALA A 547 14.06 24.89 15.08
N ASP A 548 15.16 25.27 14.42
CA ASP A 548 15.21 25.43 12.97
C ASP A 548 15.59 24.09 12.32
N MET A 549 14.60 23.40 11.72
CA MET A 549 14.80 22.10 11.11
C MET A 549 15.71 22.18 9.86
N ASP A 550 15.64 23.29 9.10
CA ASP A 550 16.47 23.52 7.92
C ASP A 550 17.93 23.81 8.30
N ALA A 551 18.17 24.38 9.48
CA ALA A 551 19.50 24.56 10.04
C ALA A 551 20.08 23.28 10.69
N GLY A 552 19.34 22.16 10.70
CA GLY A 552 19.78 20.89 11.25
C GLY A 552 19.69 20.78 12.78
N GLU A 553 18.90 21.65 13.43
CA GLU A 553 18.68 21.63 14.88
C GLU A 553 17.73 20.53 15.34
N GLY A 554 17.03 19.84 14.40
CA GLY A 554 16.15 18.74 14.70
C GLY A 554 16.87 17.51 15.26
N VAL A 555 16.20 16.79 16.14
CA VAL A 555 16.74 15.61 16.85
C VAL A 555 16.40 14.28 16.18
N GLY A 556 15.53 14.30 15.18
CA GLY A 556 15.05 13.11 14.49
C GLY A 556 13.77 12.53 15.08
N THR A 557 13.21 11.54 14.40
CA THR A 557 11.92 10.90 14.75
C THR A 557 12.01 9.39 14.90
N GLY A 558 13.20 8.79 14.71
CA GLY A 558 13.43 7.35 14.81
C GLY A 558 14.85 6.94 14.42
N TRP A 559 15.05 5.65 14.21
CA TRP A 559 16.32 5.08 13.77
C TRP A 559 16.15 4.36 12.44
N LEU A 560 17.11 4.54 11.54
CA LEU A 560 17.19 3.83 10.27
C LEU A 560 18.45 2.96 10.23
N PHE A 561 18.32 1.72 9.76
CA PHE A 561 19.44 0.85 9.43
C PHE A 561 19.41 0.49 7.93
N ASN A 562 20.58 0.33 7.29
CA ASN A 562 20.67 0.20 5.84
C ASN A 562 20.83 -1.25 5.37
N GLU A 563 21.42 -2.11 6.18
CA GLU A 563 21.72 -3.49 5.81
C GLU A 563 20.68 -4.43 6.41
N MET A 564 20.12 -5.33 5.58
CA MET A 564 19.12 -6.32 6.00
C MET A 564 19.77 -7.50 6.73
N ASN A 565 20.43 -7.21 7.85
CA ASN A 565 21.04 -8.23 8.72
C ASN A 565 20.79 -7.94 10.22
N ALA A 566 20.96 -8.97 11.05
CA ALA A 566 20.70 -8.88 12.48
C ALA A 566 21.63 -7.89 13.20
N ASP A 567 22.88 -7.73 12.75
CA ASP A 567 23.85 -6.83 13.37
C ASP A 567 23.46 -5.37 13.18
N ALA A 568 23.03 -4.98 11.97
CA ALA A 568 22.57 -3.63 11.67
C ALA A 568 21.28 -3.29 12.46
N LEU A 569 20.33 -4.23 12.53
CA LEU A 569 19.12 -4.08 13.35
C LEU A 569 19.50 -3.93 14.84
N MET A 570 20.36 -4.78 15.37
CA MET A 570 20.79 -4.72 16.77
C MET A 570 21.57 -3.46 17.09
N TRP A 571 22.37 -2.94 16.15
CA TRP A 571 23.02 -1.64 16.30
C TRP A 571 21.99 -0.52 16.51
N ALA A 572 20.96 -0.47 15.67
CA ALA A 572 19.88 0.54 15.79
C ALA A 572 19.10 0.39 17.10
N ILE A 573 18.75 -0.85 17.50
CA ILE A 573 18.08 -1.15 18.77
C ILE A 573 18.94 -0.69 19.96
N ARG A 574 20.23 -1.03 19.99
CA ARG A 574 21.13 -0.62 21.08
C ARG A 574 21.30 0.89 21.16
N SER A 575 21.44 1.57 20.01
CA SER A 575 21.48 3.03 19.94
C SER A 575 20.21 3.67 20.52
N ALA A 576 19.05 3.14 20.16
CA ALA A 576 17.76 3.63 20.68
C ALA A 576 17.62 3.38 22.19
N CYS A 577 17.97 2.19 22.66
CA CYS A 577 17.99 1.85 24.09
C CYS A 577 18.95 2.71 24.91
N ASP A 578 20.10 3.07 24.35
CA ASP A 578 21.07 3.96 25.01
C ASP A 578 20.46 5.36 25.20
N VAL A 579 19.89 5.95 24.16
CA VAL A 579 19.21 7.26 24.26
C VAL A 579 18.05 7.20 25.26
N TYR A 580 17.21 6.16 25.20
CA TYR A 580 16.09 5.96 26.11
C TYR A 580 16.54 5.97 27.60
N ARG A 581 17.64 5.26 27.91
CA ARG A 581 18.14 5.10 29.30
C ARG A 581 19.00 6.27 29.80
N THR A 582 19.79 6.86 28.90
CA THR A 582 20.85 7.81 29.32
C THR A 582 20.51 9.25 29.02
N ASN A 583 19.59 9.53 28.06
CA ASN A 583 19.27 10.89 27.67
C ASN A 583 17.74 11.10 27.54
N PRO A 584 17.02 11.17 28.68
CA PRO A 584 15.55 11.32 28.65
C PRO A 584 15.10 12.65 28.02
N ASN A 585 15.90 13.69 28.03
CA ASN A 585 15.60 14.97 27.37
C ASN A 585 15.60 14.81 25.84
N MET A 586 16.62 14.15 25.29
CA MET A 586 16.68 13.82 23.87
C MET A 586 15.52 12.90 23.46
N TRP A 587 15.23 11.87 24.25
CA TRP A 587 14.11 10.96 24.01
C TRP A 587 12.80 11.72 23.92
N ARG A 588 12.54 12.60 24.91
CA ARG A 588 11.32 13.44 24.93
C ARG A 588 11.27 14.39 23.74
N ALA A 589 12.39 14.99 23.35
CA ALA A 589 12.46 15.87 22.19
C ALA A 589 12.16 15.12 20.88
N MET A 590 12.66 13.88 20.71
CA MET A 590 12.35 13.03 19.58
C MET A 590 10.84 12.69 19.52
N GLN A 591 10.23 12.35 20.66
CA GLN A 591 8.78 12.13 20.73
C GLN A 591 8.01 13.39 20.34
N THR A 592 8.42 14.55 20.83
CA THR A 592 7.80 15.84 20.48
C THR A 592 7.93 16.11 18.99
N GLN A 593 9.10 15.97 18.41
CA GLN A 593 9.31 16.16 16.98
C GLN A 593 8.48 15.18 16.14
N ALA A 594 8.37 13.92 16.56
CA ALA A 594 7.56 12.91 15.87
C ALA A 594 6.06 13.25 15.90
N MET A 595 5.52 13.59 17.09
CA MET A 595 4.09 13.87 17.29
C MET A 595 3.61 15.19 16.67
N THR A 596 4.51 16.15 16.45
CA THR A 596 4.18 17.47 15.86
C THR A 596 4.22 17.51 14.35
N GLN A 597 4.61 16.41 13.67
CA GLN A 597 4.57 16.34 12.21
C GLN A 597 3.14 16.43 11.68
N ASP A 598 2.97 17.12 10.56
CA ASP A 598 1.71 17.08 9.80
C ASP A 598 1.63 15.81 8.96
N LEU A 599 1.09 14.75 9.55
CA LEU A 599 0.88 13.45 8.92
C LEU A 599 -0.52 13.31 8.33
N SER A 600 -1.27 14.40 8.20
CA SER A 600 -2.67 14.41 7.76
C SER A 600 -2.82 14.11 6.27
N TRP A 601 -4.00 13.63 5.90
CA TRP A 601 -4.41 13.51 4.50
C TRP A 601 -4.52 14.87 3.79
N ASP A 602 -4.75 15.99 4.51
CA ASP A 602 -4.75 17.32 3.91
C ASP A 602 -3.37 17.68 3.35
N ASN A 603 -2.29 17.36 4.08
CA ASN A 603 -0.93 17.54 3.58
C ASN A 603 -0.63 16.69 2.32
N ALA A 604 -1.12 15.45 2.30
CA ALA A 604 -1.02 14.61 1.10
C ALA A 604 -1.86 15.17 -0.06
N ALA A 605 -3.11 15.59 0.20
CA ALA A 605 -4.02 16.14 -0.80
C ALA A 605 -3.44 17.38 -1.50
N LYS A 606 -2.77 18.29 -0.78
CA LYS A 606 -2.06 19.44 -1.35
C LYS A 606 -1.02 19.04 -2.41
N LYS A 607 -0.34 17.94 -2.19
CA LYS A 607 0.66 17.41 -3.15
C LYS A 607 -0.02 16.76 -4.35
N TRP A 608 -1.12 16.03 -4.11
CA TRP A 608 -1.93 15.43 -5.17
C TRP A 608 -2.55 16.50 -6.08
N GLU A 609 -3.06 17.61 -5.54
CA GLU A 609 -3.58 18.72 -6.33
C GLU A 609 -2.55 19.25 -7.34
N LYS A 610 -1.30 19.40 -6.94
CA LYS A 610 -0.22 19.81 -7.85
C LYS A 610 -0.02 18.82 -9.00
N VAL A 611 -0.10 17.52 -8.73
CA VAL A 611 0.00 16.49 -9.79
C VAL A 611 -1.20 16.58 -10.74
N PHE A 612 -2.41 16.79 -10.21
CA PHE A 612 -3.60 17.01 -11.04
C PHE A 612 -3.45 18.27 -11.92
N GLU A 613 -3.01 19.38 -11.36
CA GLU A 613 -2.75 20.61 -12.11
C GLU A 613 -1.69 20.37 -13.22
N TRP A 614 -0.57 19.74 -12.89
CA TRP A 614 0.47 19.42 -13.87
C TRP A 614 -0.05 18.51 -14.98
N SER A 615 -0.92 17.57 -14.66
CA SER A 615 -1.53 16.70 -15.68
C SER A 615 -2.38 17.48 -16.70
N LYS A 616 -2.99 18.58 -16.27
CA LYS A 616 -3.83 19.45 -17.15
C LYS A 616 -3.02 20.44 -17.99
N ILE A 617 -1.75 20.70 -17.67
CA ILE A 617 -0.88 21.62 -18.44
C ILE A 617 -0.51 21.00 -19.78
N ASP A 618 -0.08 19.73 -19.77
CA ASP A 618 0.31 19.02 -20.98
C ASP A 618 -0.91 18.45 -21.73
N PRO A 619 -0.84 18.33 -23.06
CA PRO A 619 -1.85 17.57 -23.80
C PRO A 619 -1.85 16.10 -23.34
N PRO A 620 -2.96 15.36 -23.53
CA PRO A 620 -3.02 13.95 -23.20
C PRO A 620 -1.87 13.15 -23.81
N HIS A 621 -1.26 12.27 -23.02
CA HIS A 621 -0.05 11.53 -23.41
C HIS A 621 -0.33 10.51 -24.53
N ALA A 622 -1.41 9.75 -24.40
CA ALA A 622 -1.86 8.78 -25.40
C ALA A 622 -3.19 9.21 -26.01
N ASN A 623 -3.20 9.28 -27.34
CA ASN A 623 -4.36 9.69 -28.15
C ASN A 623 -4.67 8.63 -29.21
#